data_6730adc120b4b654fd651e6d98cb4b9e
#
_entry.id   6730adc120b4b654fd651e6d98cb4b9e
#
_cell.length_a   1.000
_cell.length_b   1.000
_cell.length_c   1.000
_cell.angle_alpha   90.00
_cell.angle_beta   90.00
_cell.angle_gamma   90.00
#
_symmetry.space_group_name_H-M   'P 1'
#
loop_
_entity.id
_entity.type
_entity.pdbx_description
1 polymer ?
#
loop_
_entity_poly.entity_id
_entity_poly.type
_entity_poly.pdbx_seq_one_letter_code
_entity_poly.pdbx_strand_id
1 'polypeptide(L)'
;KSQVDTLAAHLQSLGVQKGDRVVLNMQNCPQLVIAHFAILRANAVVVPVNPMNRAEELKHYITDPDARVALTTADLAADLASASNQLPAGQGLAHMVVTHFTDAFDPQVTGDDAPPPAWHDWLFTCHALPALNGGEAHSWQDALACKATPGPVLVGPEDLAVLPYTSGTTGLPKGCMHPHRTLMHNAIAASMWGNGTHENVSLLAVPMFHITGMTTVMHAGIYLGATLVLMPRWERELAGRLISKWQVTHWTNIPTMVIDLLASPNFDKFNLKSLVSIAGGGAAMPQAVAQRLFELYGLRYAEGYGLTETAAPSHNNPPDNTKQQCLGIPFMSVEARVVDPETLQELPVGESGEIVIHGPQVFNGYWKRPDATASAFFELDGKRFFRSGDLGRVDEDGYFFMTDRLKRMINASGFKV
;
A
#
# COMPACT_ATOMS: atom_id res chain seq x y z
N LYS A 1 -4.89 -16.34 11.20
CA LYS A 1 -4.96 -17.45 10.21
C LYS A 1 -6.36 -18.05 10.16
N SER A 2 -6.94 -18.47 11.28
CA SER A 2 -8.28 -19.08 11.30
C SER A 2 -9.32 -18.24 10.58
N GLN A 3 -9.44 -16.95 10.90
CA GLN A 3 -10.37 -16.03 10.24
C GLN A 3 -10.10 -15.87 8.73
N VAL A 4 -8.82 -15.89 8.32
CA VAL A 4 -8.42 -15.86 6.90
C VAL A 4 -8.96 -17.10 6.17
N ASP A 5 -8.77 -18.29 6.75
CA ASP A 5 -9.25 -19.54 6.15
C ASP A 5 -10.79 -19.58 6.09
N THR A 6 -11.47 -19.15 7.16
CA THR A 6 -12.94 -19.09 7.21
C THR A 6 -13.51 -18.13 6.18
N LEU A 7 -12.96 -16.90 6.10
CA LEU A 7 -13.40 -15.90 5.13
C LEU A 7 -13.10 -16.32 3.69
N ALA A 8 -11.98 -17.00 3.44
CA ALA A 8 -11.67 -17.55 2.12
C ALA A 8 -12.69 -18.61 1.69
N ALA A 9 -13.09 -19.50 2.62
CA ALA A 9 -14.13 -20.48 2.36
C ALA A 9 -15.49 -19.82 2.08
N HIS A 10 -15.82 -18.75 2.81
CA HIS A 10 -17.02 -17.97 2.56
C HIS A 10 -16.99 -17.35 1.16
N LEU A 11 -15.89 -16.69 0.76
CA LEU A 11 -15.74 -16.13 -0.59
C LEU A 11 -15.92 -17.19 -1.68
N GLN A 12 -15.35 -18.38 -1.49
CA GLN A 12 -15.53 -19.50 -2.43
C GLN A 12 -17.00 -19.99 -2.46
N SER A 13 -17.72 -19.98 -1.34
CA SER A 13 -19.16 -20.32 -1.31
C SER A 13 -20.03 -19.29 -2.02
N LEU A 14 -19.57 -18.03 -2.14
CA LEU A 14 -20.18 -16.98 -2.95
C LEU A 14 -19.82 -17.09 -4.44
N GLY A 15 -19.09 -18.13 -4.85
CA GLY A 15 -18.72 -18.39 -6.24
C GLY A 15 -17.38 -17.79 -6.67
N VAL A 16 -16.57 -17.21 -5.77
CA VAL A 16 -15.24 -16.71 -6.10
C VAL A 16 -14.34 -17.86 -6.53
N GLN A 17 -13.73 -17.70 -7.70
CA GLN A 17 -12.85 -18.67 -8.33
C GLN A 17 -11.42 -18.13 -8.48
N LYS A 18 -10.48 -19.00 -8.88
CA LYS A 18 -9.10 -18.61 -9.16
C LYS A 18 -9.06 -17.48 -10.20
N GLY A 19 -8.36 -16.41 -9.86
CA GLY A 19 -8.16 -15.26 -10.73
C GLY A 19 -9.29 -14.25 -10.74
N ASP A 20 -10.38 -14.46 -10.01
CA ASP A 20 -11.45 -13.45 -9.84
C ASP A 20 -10.91 -12.25 -9.07
N ARG A 21 -11.35 -11.06 -9.45
CA ARG A 21 -10.94 -9.79 -8.81
C ARG A 21 -11.97 -9.43 -7.77
N VAL A 22 -11.47 -9.23 -6.55
CA VAL A 22 -12.28 -8.87 -5.39
C VAL A 22 -11.90 -7.48 -4.91
N VAL A 23 -12.84 -6.56 -4.89
CA VAL A 23 -12.64 -5.19 -4.40
C VAL A 23 -12.42 -5.22 -2.90
N LEU A 24 -11.37 -4.53 -2.45
CA LEU A 24 -11.06 -4.33 -1.04
C LEU A 24 -11.03 -2.82 -0.75
N ASN A 25 -12.12 -2.31 -0.18
CA ASN A 25 -12.33 -0.89 0.10
C ASN A 25 -12.45 -0.64 1.60
N MET A 26 -11.32 -0.53 2.28
CA MET A 26 -11.25 -0.36 3.74
C MET A 26 -10.14 0.61 4.14
N GLN A 27 -10.33 1.31 5.25
CA GLN A 27 -9.27 1.97 5.99
C GLN A 27 -8.36 0.91 6.65
N ASN A 28 -7.21 1.33 7.17
CA ASN A 28 -6.36 0.44 7.95
C ASN A 28 -7.12 -0.11 9.16
N CYS A 29 -7.30 -1.41 9.21
CA CYS A 29 -7.90 -2.13 10.32
C CYS A 29 -7.47 -3.61 10.26
N PRO A 30 -7.62 -4.37 11.35
CA PRO A 30 -7.31 -5.81 11.33
C PRO A 30 -8.11 -6.58 10.28
N GLN A 31 -9.37 -6.17 10.05
CA GLN A 31 -10.25 -6.80 9.05
C GLN A 31 -9.72 -6.64 7.62
N LEU A 32 -9.07 -5.49 7.28
CA LEU A 32 -8.40 -5.33 5.99
C LEU A 32 -7.31 -6.37 5.80
N VAL A 33 -6.48 -6.60 6.83
CA VAL A 33 -5.43 -7.62 6.77
C VAL A 33 -6.03 -9.01 6.57
N ILE A 34 -7.07 -9.36 7.33
CA ILE A 34 -7.76 -10.64 7.22
C ILE A 34 -8.37 -10.79 5.82
N ALA A 35 -9.08 -9.77 5.33
CA ALA A 35 -9.72 -9.76 4.01
C ALA A 35 -8.70 -9.89 2.88
N HIS A 36 -7.59 -9.15 2.94
CA HIS A 36 -6.52 -9.21 1.95
C HIS A 36 -5.99 -10.66 1.79
N PHE A 37 -5.61 -11.28 2.90
CA PHE A 37 -5.10 -12.66 2.86
C PHE A 37 -6.18 -13.70 2.60
N ALA A 38 -7.45 -13.43 2.94
CA ALA A 38 -8.57 -14.33 2.60
C ALA A 38 -8.85 -14.35 1.09
N ILE A 39 -8.78 -13.19 0.43
CA ILE A 39 -8.91 -13.09 -1.03
C ILE A 39 -7.79 -13.91 -1.70
N LEU A 40 -6.53 -13.71 -1.30
CA LEU A 40 -5.40 -14.48 -1.82
C LEU A 40 -5.54 -15.99 -1.52
N ARG A 41 -6.01 -16.34 -0.31
CA ARG A 41 -6.24 -17.74 0.10
C ARG A 41 -7.37 -18.41 -0.68
N ALA A 42 -8.34 -17.61 -1.15
CA ALA A 42 -9.40 -18.07 -2.06
C ALA A 42 -8.91 -18.21 -3.51
N ASN A 43 -7.62 -18.01 -3.79
CA ASN A 43 -7.00 -17.98 -5.11
C ASN A 43 -7.44 -16.79 -5.99
N ALA A 44 -7.99 -15.76 -5.40
CA ALA A 44 -8.49 -14.56 -6.06
C ALA A 44 -7.47 -13.40 -6.02
N VAL A 45 -7.79 -12.33 -6.72
CA VAL A 45 -6.95 -11.15 -6.91
C VAL A 45 -7.50 -9.99 -6.07
N VAL A 46 -6.68 -9.37 -5.25
CA VAL A 46 -7.07 -8.20 -4.47
C VAL A 46 -7.08 -6.96 -5.37
N VAL A 47 -8.18 -6.22 -5.37
CA VAL A 47 -8.30 -4.89 -5.97
C VAL A 47 -8.39 -3.87 -4.83
N PRO A 48 -7.26 -3.33 -4.36
CA PRO A 48 -7.26 -2.36 -3.28
C PRO A 48 -7.76 -1.00 -3.79
N VAL A 49 -8.68 -0.40 -3.06
CA VAL A 49 -9.33 0.86 -3.45
C VAL A 49 -9.12 1.90 -2.36
N ASN A 50 -8.84 3.14 -2.79
CA ASN A 50 -8.72 4.26 -1.87
C ASN A 50 -10.08 4.55 -1.20
N PRO A 51 -10.19 4.48 0.14
CA PRO A 51 -11.42 4.76 0.87
C PRO A 51 -11.98 6.18 0.70
N MET A 52 -11.19 7.10 0.15
CA MET A 52 -11.63 8.47 -0.15
C MET A 52 -12.41 8.58 -1.47
N ASN A 53 -12.39 7.54 -2.31
CA ASN A 53 -13.12 7.52 -3.56
C ASN A 53 -14.63 7.56 -3.31
N ARG A 54 -15.35 8.29 -4.15
CA ARG A 54 -16.81 8.42 -4.11
C ARG A 54 -17.46 7.53 -5.17
N ALA A 55 -18.78 7.45 -5.13
CA ALA A 55 -19.55 6.53 -5.97
C ALA A 55 -19.19 6.61 -7.48
N GLU A 56 -18.94 7.78 -8.03
CA GLU A 56 -18.57 7.92 -9.45
C GLU A 56 -17.21 7.28 -9.78
N GLU A 57 -16.24 7.47 -8.90
CA GLU A 57 -14.90 6.88 -9.06
C GLU A 57 -14.93 5.37 -8.83
N LEU A 58 -15.72 4.91 -7.83
CA LEU A 58 -15.85 3.50 -7.47
C LEU A 58 -16.41 2.64 -8.61
N LYS A 59 -17.22 3.20 -9.51
CA LYS A 59 -17.72 2.49 -10.72
C LYS A 59 -16.57 1.92 -11.55
N HIS A 60 -15.50 2.71 -11.71
CA HIS A 60 -14.33 2.26 -12.48
C HIS A 60 -13.64 1.04 -11.82
N TYR A 61 -13.51 1.03 -10.49
CA TYR A 61 -12.90 -0.07 -9.75
C TYR A 61 -13.77 -1.34 -9.68
N ILE A 62 -15.06 -1.24 -10.02
CA ILE A 62 -15.95 -2.40 -10.20
C ILE A 62 -15.86 -2.92 -11.63
N THR A 63 -15.97 -2.01 -12.62
CA THR A 63 -16.16 -2.39 -14.03
C THR A 63 -14.87 -2.76 -14.75
N ASP A 64 -13.78 -2.02 -14.53
CA ASP A 64 -12.50 -2.28 -15.23
C ASP A 64 -11.91 -3.66 -14.87
N PRO A 65 -11.88 -4.08 -13.59
CA PRO A 65 -11.43 -5.41 -13.20
C PRO A 65 -12.51 -6.50 -13.34
N ASP A 66 -13.73 -6.18 -13.77
CA ASP A 66 -14.88 -7.07 -13.75
C ASP A 66 -15.14 -7.67 -12.36
N ALA A 67 -15.07 -6.87 -11.31
CA ALA A 67 -15.25 -7.33 -9.94
C ALA A 67 -16.72 -7.61 -9.64
N ARG A 68 -17.02 -8.79 -9.07
CA ARG A 68 -18.36 -9.21 -8.68
C ARG A 68 -18.54 -9.29 -7.17
N VAL A 69 -17.45 -9.28 -6.41
CA VAL A 69 -17.43 -9.35 -4.95
C VAL A 69 -16.61 -8.21 -4.39
N ALA A 70 -17.07 -7.64 -3.28
CA ALA A 70 -16.34 -6.60 -2.54
C ALA A 70 -16.34 -6.89 -1.05
N LEU A 71 -15.27 -6.48 -0.37
CA LEU A 71 -15.18 -6.37 1.08
C LEU A 71 -14.96 -4.91 1.45
N THR A 72 -15.72 -4.39 2.42
CA THR A 72 -15.68 -2.98 2.78
C THR A 72 -15.98 -2.76 4.26
N THR A 73 -15.61 -1.59 4.79
CA THR A 73 -16.10 -1.15 6.10
C THR A 73 -17.46 -0.48 5.98
N ALA A 74 -18.22 -0.52 7.05
CA ALA A 74 -19.63 -0.08 7.07
C ALA A 74 -19.81 1.41 6.74
N ASP A 75 -18.84 2.25 7.10
CA ASP A 75 -18.81 3.68 6.77
C ASP A 75 -18.65 3.96 5.26
N LEU A 76 -18.09 3.02 4.49
CA LEU A 76 -17.85 3.13 3.06
C LEU A 76 -18.86 2.34 2.21
N ALA A 77 -19.64 1.46 2.86
CA ALA A 77 -20.50 0.51 2.17
C ALA A 77 -21.61 1.18 1.35
N ALA A 78 -22.15 2.31 1.79
CA ALA A 78 -23.20 3.05 1.10
C ALA A 78 -22.71 3.62 -0.24
N ASP A 79 -21.52 4.25 -0.29
CA ASP A 79 -20.94 4.80 -1.52
C ASP A 79 -20.62 3.67 -2.52
N LEU A 80 -20.08 2.55 -2.04
CA LEU A 80 -19.77 1.40 -2.88
C LEU A 80 -21.02 0.72 -3.43
N ALA A 81 -22.08 0.57 -2.63
CA ALA A 81 -23.37 0.07 -3.07
C ALA A 81 -24.04 1.02 -4.08
N SER A 82 -23.98 2.33 -3.83
CA SER A 82 -24.47 3.35 -4.77
C SER A 82 -23.76 3.26 -6.13
N ALA A 83 -22.43 3.12 -6.14
CA ALA A 83 -21.66 2.90 -7.36
C ALA A 83 -22.12 1.65 -8.10
N SER A 84 -22.24 0.53 -7.39
CA SER A 84 -22.68 -0.75 -7.95
C SER A 84 -24.10 -0.68 -8.51
N ASN A 85 -25.04 -0.07 -7.80
CA ASN A 85 -26.45 0.02 -8.17
C ASN A 85 -26.74 0.90 -9.39
N GLN A 86 -25.80 1.80 -9.74
CA GLN A 86 -25.89 2.64 -10.94
C GLN A 86 -25.31 1.99 -12.20
N LEU A 87 -24.71 0.81 -12.07
CA LEU A 87 -24.19 0.08 -13.22
C LEU A 87 -25.29 -0.70 -13.93
N PRO A 88 -25.14 -1.00 -15.24
CA PRO A 88 -26.07 -1.85 -15.96
C PRO A 88 -26.26 -3.20 -15.29
N ALA A 89 -27.44 -3.80 -15.47
CA ALA A 89 -27.74 -5.13 -14.91
C ALA A 89 -26.65 -6.15 -15.26
N GLY A 90 -26.20 -6.88 -14.25
CA GLY A 90 -25.14 -7.87 -14.39
C GLY A 90 -23.70 -7.32 -14.36
N GLN A 91 -23.49 -6.01 -14.31
CA GLN A 91 -22.14 -5.40 -14.20
C GLN A 91 -21.80 -4.93 -12.77
N GLY A 92 -22.79 -4.78 -11.90
CA GLY A 92 -22.59 -4.44 -10.50
C GLY A 92 -22.13 -5.62 -9.66
N LEU A 93 -21.87 -5.36 -8.37
CA LEU A 93 -21.48 -6.38 -7.40
C LEU A 93 -22.61 -7.38 -7.17
N ALA A 94 -22.28 -8.67 -7.16
CA ALA A 94 -23.19 -9.75 -6.75
C ALA A 94 -23.18 -9.93 -5.23
N HIS A 95 -22.03 -9.71 -4.59
CA HIS A 95 -21.88 -9.85 -3.15
C HIS A 95 -21.02 -8.75 -2.56
N MET A 96 -21.38 -8.30 -1.36
CA MET A 96 -20.60 -7.35 -0.56
C MET A 96 -20.51 -7.84 0.88
N VAL A 97 -19.31 -8.06 1.39
CA VAL A 97 -19.08 -8.36 2.81
C VAL A 97 -18.74 -7.07 3.53
N VAL A 98 -19.51 -6.74 4.57
CA VAL A 98 -19.41 -5.48 5.31
C VAL A 98 -18.97 -5.76 6.74
N THR A 99 -17.89 -5.07 7.19
CA THR A 99 -17.41 -5.12 8.56
C THR A 99 -17.53 -3.76 9.25
N HIS A 100 -17.76 -3.75 10.56
CA HIS A 100 -17.66 -2.57 11.39
C HIS A 100 -16.29 -2.55 12.08
N PHE A 101 -15.76 -1.37 12.41
CA PHE A 101 -14.51 -1.30 13.18
C PHE A 101 -14.63 -2.03 14.51
N THR A 102 -15.82 -2.00 15.14
CA THR A 102 -16.14 -2.70 16.39
C THR A 102 -16.10 -4.22 16.30
N ASP A 103 -16.02 -4.82 15.13
CA ASP A 103 -15.82 -6.26 14.97
C ASP A 103 -14.42 -6.71 15.42
N ALA A 104 -13.47 -5.78 15.52
CA ALA A 104 -12.10 -6.06 15.98
C ALA A 104 -11.52 -4.99 16.91
N PHE A 105 -12.30 -3.95 17.23
CA PHE A 105 -11.87 -2.86 18.09
C PHE A 105 -12.84 -2.70 19.25
N ASP A 106 -12.33 -2.71 20.48
CA ASP A 106 -13.14 -2.52 21.68
C ASP A 106 -13.59 -1.05 21.80
N PRO A 107 -14.90 -0.74 21.73
CA PRO A 107 -15.38 0.63 21.87
C PRO A 107 -15.19 1.22 23.28
N GLN A 108 -14.86 0.39 24.27
CA GLN A 108 -14.59 0.82 25.65
C GLN A 108 -13.10 1.08 25.91
N VAL A 109 -12.25 1.00 24.89
CA VAL A 109 -10.82 1.27 25.03
C VAL A 109 -10.58 2.70 25.56
N THR A 110 -9.70 2.81 26.54
CA THR A 110 -9.35 4.07 27.21
C THR A 110 -7.83 4.26 27.26
N GLY A 111 -7.39 5.43 27.70
CA GLY A 111 -5.96 5.75 27.83
C GLY A 111 -5.28 5.99 26.49
N ASP A 112 -4.05 5.55 26.38
CA ASP A 112 -3.20 5.87 25.21
C ASP A 112 -3.64 5.20 23.91
N ASP A 113 -4.41 4.11 23.97
CA ASP A 113 -4.98 3.44 22.80
C ASP A 113 -6.33 4.03 22.36
N ALA A 114 -6.92 4.91 23.17
CA ALA A 114 -8.20 5.51 22.84
C ALA A 114 -8.09 6.35 21.55
N PRO A 115 -9.02 6.16 20.60
CA PRO A 115 -9.06 6.98 19.40
C PRO A 115 -9.38 8.44 19.78
N PRO A 116 -8.99 9.40 18.93
CA PRO A 116 -9.39 10.79 19.10
C PRO A 116 -10.93 10.91 19.20
N PRO A 117 -11.48 11.77 20.09
CA PRO A 117 -12.92 11.95 20.19
C PRO A 117 -13.61 12.30 18.86
N ALA A 118 -12.93 13.02 17.98
CA ALA A 118 -13.43 13.35 16.65
C ALA A 118 -13.64 12.12 15.73
N TRP A 119 -13.11 10.95 16.09
CA TRP A 119 -13.29 9.71 15.33
C TRP A 119 -14.42 8.84 15.87
N HIS A 120 -15.00 9.15 17.05
CA HIS A 120 -15.98 8.30 17.73
C HIS A 120 -17.20 8.00 16.85
N ASP A 121 -17.83 9.03 16.28
CA ASP A 121 -18.99 8.81 15.42
C ASP A 121 -18.64 7.94 14.22
N TRP A 122 -17.50 8.20 13.58
CA TRP A 122 -17.04 7.45 12.45
C TRP A 122 -16.71 5.99 12.77
N LEU A 123 -16.03 5.73 13.89
CA LEU A 123 -15.59 4.38 14.26
C LEU A 123 -16.71 3.51 14.83
N PHE A 124 -17.66 4.12 15.57
CA PHE A 124 -18.60 3.40 16.41
C PHE A 124 -20.05 3.48 15.95
N THR A 125 -20.37 4.28 14.93
CA THR A 125 -21.72 4.28 14.37
C THR A 125 -22.01 2.92 13.72
N CYS A 126 -23.12 2.31 14.14
CA CYS A 126 -23.62 1.10 13.52
C CYS A 126 -24.40 1.47 12.26
N HIS A 127 -23.98 0.93 11.13
CA HIS A 127 -24.62 1.10 9.83
C HIS A 127 -25.36 -0.18 9.44
N ALA A 128 -26.57 -0.04 8.89
CA ALA A 128 -27.25 -1.17 8.28
C ALA A 128 -26.55 -1.63 6.99
N LEU A 129 -26.71 -2.91 6.68
CA LEU A 129 -26.21 -3.43 5.39
C LEU A 129 -26.91 -2.71 4.23
N PRO A 130 -26.17 -2.25 3.22
CA PRO A 130 -26.75 -1.58 2.07
C PRO A 130 -27.48 -2.56 1.17
N ALA A 131 -28.51 -2.08 0.45
CA ALA A 131 -29.15 -2.86 -0.60
C ALA A 131 -28.33 -2.86 -1.88
N LEU A 132 -28.19 -4.03 -2.52
CA LEU A 132 -27.57 -4.21 -3.83
C LEU A 132 -28.61 -4.61 -4.86
N ASN A 133 -28.61 -3.93 -6.02
CA ASN A 133 -29.47 -4.27 -7.14
C ASN A 133 -28.99 -5.57 -7.81
N GLY A 134 -29.73 -6.67 -7.59
CA GLY A 134 -29.36 -8.00 -8.12
C GLY A 134 -28.18 -8.66 -7.41
N GLY A 135 -27.88 -8.24 -6.19
CA GLY A 135 -26.85 -8.81 -5.34
C GLY A 135 -27.27 -8.86 -3.86
N GLU A 136 -26.36 -9.31 -3.00
CA GLU A 136 -26.59 -9.48 -1.57
C GLU A 136 -25.43 -8.91 -0.75
N ALA A 137 -25.75 -8.20 0.34
CA ALA A 137 -24.78 -7.76 1.33
C ALA A 137 -24.79 -8.71 2.54
N HIS A 138 -23.59 -9.11 2.98
CA HIS A 138 -23.38 -10.04 4.09
C HIS A 138 -22.67 -9.31 5.24
N SER A 139 -23.02 -9.66 6.48
CA SER A 139 -22.26 -9.16 7.63
C SER A 139 -20.91 -9.90 7.77
N TRP A 140 -19.95 -9.24 8.38
CA TRP A 140 -18.65 -9.85 8.71
C TRP A 140 -18.81 -11.08 9.61
N GLN A 141 -19.73 -11.01 10.57
CA GLN A 141 -20.01 -12.09 11.50
C GLN A 141 -20.59 -13.32 10.76
N ASP A 142 -21.54 -13.11 9.82
CA ASP A 142 -22.07 -14.21 9.02
C ASP A 142 -20.99 -14.84 8.14
N ALA A 143 -20.12 -14.01 7.56
CA ALA A 143 -18.98 -14.50 6.77
C ALA A 143 -18.01 -15.34 7.61
N LEU A 144 -17.73 -14.92 8.86
CA LEU A 144 -16.89 -15.67 9.80
C LEU A 144 -17.61 -16.86 10.48
N ALA A 145 -18.92 -16.95 10.40
CA ALA A 145 -19.69 -18.12 10.84
C ALA A 145 -19.66 -19.26 9.83
N CYS A 146 -19.06 -19.08 8.66
CA CYS A 146 -18.92 -20.12 7.63
C CYS A 146 -18.19 -21.34 8.20
N LYS A 147 -18.82 -22.52 8.09
CA LYS A 147 -18.26 -23.79 8.60
C LYS A 147 -17.46 -24.57 7.55
N ALA A 148 -17.45 -24.10 6.31
CA ALA A 148 -16.67 -24.72 5.25
C ALA A 148 -15.17 -24.52 5.45
N THR A 149 -14.37 -25.40 4.88
CA THR A 149 -12.92 -25.23 4.77
C THR A 149 -12.58 -24.72 3.37
N PRO A 150 -11.61 -23.82 3.23
CA PRO A 150 -11.23 -23.33 1.91
C PRO A 150 -10.60 -24.46 1.09
N GLY A 151 -10.89 -24.45 -0.21
CA GLY A 151 -10.29 -25.36 -1.17
C GLY A 151 -8.75 -25.28 -1.21
N PRO A 152 -8.10 -26.09 -2.04
CA PRO A 152 -6.64 -26.08 -2.15
C PRO A 152 -6.11 -24.73 -2.68
N VAL A 153 -4.84 -24.45 -2.37
CA VAL A 153 -4.10 -23.34 -2.99
C VAL A 153 -3.72 -23.77 -4.41
N LEU A 154 -4.21 -23.03 -5.40
CA LEU A 154 -4.05 -23.32 -6.83
C LEU A 154 -3.15 -22.27 -7.54
N VAL A 155 -2.69 -21.24 -6.81
CA VAL A 155 -1.89 -20.17 -7.36
C VAL A 155 -0.39 -20.44 -7.17
N GLY A 156 0.40 -20.05 -8.16
CA GLY A 156 1.85 -20.05 -8.14
C GLY A 156 2.43 -18.63 -8.14
N PRO A 157 3.76 -18.49 -8.14
CA PRO A 157 4.43 -17.19 -8.08
C PRO A 157 4.04 -16.21 -9.19
N GLU A 158 3.72 -16.70 -10.37
CA GLU A 158 3.41 -15.89 -11.56
C GLU A 158 1.91 -15.59 -11.71
N ASP A 159 1.05 -16.22 -10.89
CA ASP A 159 -0.38 -15.88 -10.88
C ASP A 159 -0.58 -14.47 -10.30
N LEU A 160 -1.58 -13.74 -10.84
CA LEU A 160 -1.90 -12.40 -10.38
C LEU A 160 -2.38 -12.42 -8.93
N ALA A 161 -1.82 -11.54 -8.10
CA ALA A 161 -2.15 -11.44 -6.68
C ALA A 161 -2.89 -10.15 -6.35
N VAL A 162 -2.40 -9.00 -6.83
CA VAL A 162 -3.03 -7.72 -6.57
C VAL A 162 -3.08 -6.87 -7.84
N LEU A 163 -4.08 -6.02 -7.91
CA LEU A 163 -4.32 -5.09 -9.00
C LEU A 163 -4.52 -3.66 -8.44
N PRO A 164 -3.46 -3.03 -7.89
CA PRO A 164 -3.52 -1.66 -7.43
C PRO A 164 -3.61 -0.71 -8.62
N TYR A 165 -4.40 0.36 -8.46
CA TYR A 165 -4.59 1.35 -9.52
C TYR A 165 -3.70 2.56 -9.31
N THR A 166 -3.03 3.01 -10.40
CA THR A 166 -2.29 4.26 -10.40
C THR A 166 -3.18 5.39 -10.88
N SER A 167 -3.07 6.56 -10.25
CA SER A 167 -3.63 7.78 -10.79
C SER A 167 -2.80 8.18 -12.01
N GLY A 168 -3.25 7.79 -13.20
CA GLY A 168 -2.61 8.22 -14.44
C GLY A 168 -2.65 9.76 -14.56
N THR A 169 -1.56 10.36 -15.04
CA THR A 169 -1.45 11.82 -15.27
C THR A 169 -2.38 12.32 -16.38
N THR A 170 -3.07 11.45 -17.10
CA THR A 170 -3.82 11.80 -18.33
C THR A 170 -5.05 10.91 -18.55
N GLY A 171 -5.81 10.52 -17.52
CA GLY A 171 -7.01 9.71 -17.74
C GLY A 171 -7.44 8.87 -16.53
N LEU A 172 -8.33 7.93 -16.77
CA LEU A 172 -8.79 7.00 -15.75
C LEU A 172 -7.61 6.19 -15.16
N PRO A 173 -7.66 5.87 -13.84
CA PRO A 173 -6.66 5.04 -13.19
C PRO A 173 -6.46 3.71 -13.91
N LYS A 174 -5.21 3.25 -13.98
CA LYS A 174 -4.82 1.98 -14.62
C LYS A 174 -4.43 0.94 -13.58
N GLY A 175 -4.99 -0.25 -13.67
CA GLY A 175 -4.63 -1.37 -12.78
C GLY A 175 -3.24 -1.92 -13.12
N CYS A 176 -2.34 -1.95 -12.15
CA CYS A 176 -1.00 -2.55 -12.27
C CYS A 176 -1.06 -4.03 -11.91
N MET A 177 -0.70 -4.91 -12.85
CA MET A 177 -0.75 -6.35 -12.66
C MET A 177 0.46 -6.84 -11.87
N HIS A 178 0.28 -7.13 -10.59
CA HIS A 178 1.31 -7.70 -9.73
C HIS A 178 1.05 -9.18 -9.43
N PRO A 179 1.89 -10.09 -9.91
CA PRO A 179 1.86 -11.48 -9.49
C PRO A 179 2.35 -11.64 -8.04
N HIS A 180 2.12 -12.80 -7.44
CA HIS A 180 2.59 -13.11 -6.08
C HIS A 180 4.09 -12.87 -5.91
N ARG A 181 4.89 -13.17 -6.93
CA ARG A 181 6.35 -12.97 -6.96
C ARG A 181 6.74 -11.54 -6.62
N THR A 182 6.09 -10.53 -7.22
CA THR A 182 6.48 -9.12 -7.03
C THR A 182 6.27 -8.66 -5.58
N LEU A 183 5.16 -9.09 -4.97
CA LEU A 183 4.84 -8.73 -3.59
C LEU A 183 5.79 -9.41 -2.60
N MET A 184 6.02 -10.71 -2.78
CA MET A 184 6.92 -11.48 -1.91
C MET A 184 8.35 -10.99 -2.02
N HIS A 185 8.81 -10.63 -3.24
CA HIS A 185 10.13 -10.04 -3.40
C HIS A 185 10.30 -8.80 -2.53
N ASN A 186 9.40 -7.82 -2.64
CA ASN A 186 9.52 -6.58 -1.89
C ASN A 186 9.26 -6.75 -0.39
N ALA A 187 8.39 -7.67 0.03
CA ALA A 187 8.21 -7.99 1.45
C ALA A 187 9.51 -8.55 2.07
N ILE A 188 10.15 -9.49 1.40
CA ILE A 188 11.41 -10.09 1.83
C ILE A 188 12.55 -9.06 1.80
N ALA A 189 12.69 -8.34 0.68
CA ALA A 189 13.74 -7.35 0.50
C ALA A 189 13.64 -6.22 1.53
N ALA A 190 12.42 -5.71 1.82
CA ALA A 190 12.20 -4.71 2.86
C ALA A 190 12.59 -5.23 4.25
N SER A 191 12.24 -6.49 4.55
CA SER A 191 12.60 -7.14 5.81
C SER A 191 14.11 -7.26 5.99
N MET A 192 14.82 -7.68 4.94
CA MET A 192 16.28 -7.84 4.97
C MET A 192 17.01 -6.49 4.97
N TRP A 193 16.51 -5.50 4.23
CA TRP A 193 17.14 -4.18 4.15
C TRP A 193 17.16 -3.46 5.49
N GLY A 194 16.08 -3.59 6.25
CA GLY A 194 15.95 -3.00 7.58
C GLY A 194 16.51 -3.89 8.71
N ASN A 195 17.22 -4.97 8.41
CA ASN A 195 17.65 -5.98 9.40
C ASN A 195 16.49 -6.42 10.31
N GLY A 196 15.30 -6.60 9.70
CA GLY A 196 14.06 -6.90 10.42
C GLY A 196 14.07 -8.25 11.11
N THR A 197 13.45 -8.31 12.29
CA THR A 197 13.26 -9.51 13.09
C THR A 197 11.81 -9.62 13.59
N HIS A 198 11.45 -10.72 14.20
CA HIS A 198 10.14 -10.89 14.84
C HIS A 198 9.94 -9.97 16.07
N GLU A 199 11.01 -9.39 16.60
CA GLU A 199 10.96 -8.43 17.71
C GLU A 199 10.57 -7.02 17.27
N ASN A 200 10.52 -6.76 15.95
CA ASN A 200 10.13 -5.47 15.45
C ASN A 200 8.69 -5.12 15.88
N VAL A 201 8.51 -3.89 16.32
CA VAL A 201 7.21 -3.26 16.54
C VAL A 201 7.09 -2.13 15.54
N SER A 202 6.21 -2.28 14.54
CA SER A 202 6.08 -1.33 13.43
C SER A 202 4.79 -0.52 13.54
N LEU A 203 4.89 0.82 13.47
CA LEU A 203 3.72 1.68 13.35
C LEU A 203 3.21 1.64 11.90
N LEU A 204 2.00 1.14 11.71
CA LEU A 204 1.32 1.06 10.42
C LEU A 204 0.28 2.17 10.31
N ALA A 205 0.76 3.39 10.00
CA ALA A 205 -0.06 4.58 9.75
C ALA A 205 -0.20 4.88 8.24
N VAL A 206 0.76 4.42 7.42
CA VAL A 206 0.64 4.52 5.96
C VAL A 206 -0.50 3.62 5.45
N PRO A 207 -1.27 4.06 4.44
CA PRO A 207 -2.43 3.30 3.99
C PRO A 207 -2.06 1.93 3.42
N MET A 208 -2.73 0.86 3.89
CA MET A 208 -2.54 -0.50 3.37
C MET A 208 -3.20 -0.73 1.99
N PHE A 209 -4.13 0.13 1.57
CA PHE A 209 -4.64 0.09 0.20
C PHE A 209 -3.61 0.62 -0.81
N HIS A 210 -2.61 1.38 -0.35
CA HIS A 210 -1.48 1.81 -1.16
C HIS A 210 -0.38 0.76 -1.10
N ILE A 211 0.29 0.54 -2.24
CA ILE A 211 1.28 -0.53 -2.40
C ILE A 211 2.43 -0.44 -1.38
N THR A 212 2.81 0.74 -0.92
CA THR A 212 3.85 0.92 0.09
C THR A 212 3.42 0.33 1.44
N GLY A 213 2.28 0.74 1.98
CA GLY A 213 1.76 0.19 3.26
C GLY A 213 1.49 -1.31 3.16
N MET A 214 1.01 -1.76 2.01
CA MET A 214 0.74 -3.16 1.73
C MET A 214 2.02 -4.00 1.78
N THR A 215 3.04 -3.65 1.01
CA THR A 215 4.23 -4.51 0.84
C THR A 215 5.26 -4.31 1.94
N THR A 216 5.64 -3.05 2.23
CA THR A 216 6.78 -2.76 3.11
C THR A 216 6.45 -2.80 4.60
N VAL A 217 5.17 -2.69 4.97
CA VAL A 217 4.76 -2.75 6.38
C VAL A 217 3.90 -3.97 6.66
N MET A 218 2.75 -4.14 5.95
CA MET A 218 1.85 -5.26 6.22
C MET A 218 2.47 -6.61 5.84
N HIS A 219 2.89 -6.80 4.59
CA HIS A 219 3.45 -8.09 4.14
C HIS A 219 4.81 -8.37 4.81
N ALA A 220 5.70 -7.38 4.88
CA ALA A 220 6.99 -7.52 5.54
C ALA A 220 6.84 -7.85 7.03
N GLY A 221 5.96 -7.15 7.74
CA GLY A 221 5.70 -7.41 9.16
C GLY A 221 5.14 -8.80 9.42
N ILE A 222 4.21 -9.28 8.58
CA ILE A 222 3.67 -10.65 8.68
C ILE A 222 4.74 -11.69 8.34
N TYR A 223 5.56 -11.45 7.32
CA TYR A 223 6.68 -12.33 6.96
C TYR A 223 7.68 -12.49 8.11
N LEU A 224 8.00 -11.41 8.81
CA LEU A 224 8.89 -11.41 9.98
C LEU A 224 8.25 -12.01 11.23
N GLY A 225 6.91 -12.08 11.31
CA GLY A 225 6.21 -12.36 12.57
C GLY A 225 6.27 -11.19 13.55
N ALA A 226 6.43 -9.97 13.05
CA ALA A 226 6.57 -8.74 13.82
C ALA A 226 5.22 -8.24 14.37
N THR A 227 5.27 -7.33 15.35
CA THR A 227 4.08 -6.64 15.85
C THR A 227 3.74 -5.44 14.95
N LEU A 228 2.47 -5.34 14.53
CA LEU A 228 1.96 -4.21 13.77
C LEU A 228 1.00 -3.39 14.64
N VAL A 229 1.36 -2.15 14.93
CA VAL A 229 0.50 -1.18 15.63
C VAL A 229 -0.28 -0.41 14.57
N LEU A 230 -1.56 -0.72 14.42
CA LEU A 230 -2.40 -0.21 13.34
C LEU A 230 -3.04 1.14 13.70
N MET A 231 -2.96 2.08 12.77
CA MET A 231 -3.74 3.32 12.82
C MET A 231 -4.68 3.39 11.60
N PRO A 232 -5.99 3.58 11.81
CA PRO A 232 -6.95 3.70 10.70
C PRO A 232 -6.66 4.90 9.80
N ARG A 233 -6.28 6.03 10.40
CA ARG A 233 -5.90 7.29 9.76
C ARG A 233 -4.75 7.92 10.52
N TRP A 234 -4.03 8.82 9.86
CA TRP A 234 -3.02 9.62 10.55
C TRP A 234 -3.66 10.60 11.52
N GLU A 235 -3.17 10.60 12.76
CA GLU A 235 -3.42 11.62 13.77
C GLU A 235 -2.18 11.67 14.67
N ARG A 236 -1.56 12.85 14.76
CA ARG A 236 -0.22 13.01 15.36
C ARG A 236 -0.16 12.71 16.85
N GLU A 237 -1.20 13.10 17.60
CA GLU A 237 -1.23 12.88 19.06
C GLU A 237 -1.40 11.38 19.38
N LEU A 238 -2.26 10.69 18.63
CA LEU A 238 -2.41 9.24 18.74
C LEU A 238 -1.10 8.54 18.32
N ALA A 239 -0.47 8.96 17.23
CA ALA A 239 0.80 8.38 16.81
C ALA A 239 1.87 8.50 17.88
N GLY A 240 2.04 9.68 18.49
CA GLY A 240 3.00 9.90 19.58
C GLY A 240 2.72 9.02 20.81
N ARG A 241 1.45 8.89 21.21
CA ARG A 241 1.04 7.99 22.30
C ARG A 241 1.31 6.52 21.99
N LEU A 242 0.92 6.06 20.79
CA LEU A 242 1.12 4.67 20.38
C LEU A 242 2.61 4.30 20.28
N ILE A 243 3.45 5.18 19.71
CA ILE A 243 4.90 4.97 19.67
C ILE A 243 5.45 4.81 21.09
N SER A 244 5.05 5.71 22.00
CA SER A 244 5.49 5.69 23.38
C SER A 244 5.03 4.44 24.14
N LYS A 245 3.75 4.07 24.01
CA LYS A 245 3.13 2.96 24.73
C LYS A 245 3.63 1.61 24.26
N TRP A 246 3.58 1.38 22.95
CA TRP A 246 3.93 0.09 22.34
C TRP A 246 5.43 -0.06 22.07
N GLN A 247 6.24 0.93 22.45
CA GLN A 247 7.69 0.95 22.21
C GLN A 247 8.00 0.63 20.75
N VAL A 248 7.34 1.36 19.85
CA VAL A 248 7.51 1.19 18.40
C VAL A 248 8.98 1.35 18.02
N THR A 249 9.50 0.37 17.29
CA THR A 249 10.91 0.35 16.86
C THR A 249 11.09 0.82 15.41
N HIS A 250 10.08 0.63 14.56
CA HIS A 250 10.14 0.92 13.13
C HIS A 250 8.94 1.76 12.69
N TRP A 251 9.20 2.83 11.96
CA TRP A 251 8.14 3.68 11.45
C TRP A 251 8.37 4.05 9.99
N THR A 252 7.64 3.37 9.09
CA THR A 252 7.52 3.76 7.69
C THR A 252 6.46 4.85 7.55
N ASN A 253 6.81 5.96 6.91
CA ASN A 253 5.97 7.15 6.88
C ASN A 253 6.15 7.98 5.58
N ILE A 254 5.47 9.11 5.52
CA ILE A 254 5.75 10.18 4.55
C ILE A 254 6.26 11.42 5.31
N PRO A 255 7.08 12.28 4.69
CA PRO A 255 7.68 13.43 5.37
C PRO A 255 6.69 14.32 6.11
N THR A 256 5.47 14.50 5.58
CA THR A 256 4.41 15.29 6.21
C THR A 256 3.98 14.74 7.57
N MET A 257 3.96 13.41 7.77
CA MET A 257 3.64 12.80 9.07
C MET A 257 4.72 13.13 10.11
N VAL A 258 5.99 13.10 9.71
CA VAL A 258 7.11 13.44 10.59
C VAL A 258 7.05 14.91 10.99
N ILE A 259 6.85 15.80 10.02
CA ILE A 259 6.74 17.25 10.25
C ILE A 259 5.58 17.53 11.21
N ASP A 260 4.43 16.90 10.98
CA ASP A 260 3.23 17.08 11.80
C ASP A 260 3.44 16.59 13.24
N LEU A 261 4.07 15.42 13.43
CA LEU A 261 4.41 14.90 14.76
C LEU A 261 5.37 15.82 15.52
N LEU A 262 6.44 16.29 14.86
CA LEU A 262 7.42 17.21 15.44
C LEU A 262 6.83 18.60 15.77
N ALA A 263 5.72 18.97 15.12
CA ALA A 263 4.99 20.20 15.36
C ALA A 263 3.90 20.07 16.44
N SER A 264 3.72 18.88 17.03
CA SER A 264 2.75 18.67 18.12
C SER A 264 3.09 19.55 19.31
N PRO A 265 2.10 20.25 19.91
CA PRO A 265 2.30 21.00 21.16
C PRO A 265 2.57 20.07 22.36
N ASN A 266 2.33 18.77 22.21
CA ASN A 266 2.58 17.75 23.22
C ASN A 266 3.82 16.90 22.90
N PHE A 267 4.64 17.30 21.93
CA PHE A 267 5.78 16.52 21.47
C PHE A 267 6.70 16.06 22.60
N ASP A 268 6.98 16.95 23.55
CA ASP A 268 7.85 16.65 24.71
C ASP A 268 7.29 15.59 25.65
N LYS A 269 5.99 15.25 25.53
CA LYS A 269 5.36 14.21 26.32
C LYS A 269 5.50 12.82 25.70
N PHE A 270 5.92 12.73 24.44
CA PHE A 270 6.09 11.47 23.73
C PHE A 270 7.49 10.89 23.93
N ASN A 271 7.54 9.61 24.24
CA ASN A 271 8.80 8.89 24.29
C ASN A 271 9.06 8.15 22.97
N LEU A 272 9.84 8.75 22.10
CA LEU A 272 10.20 8.16 20.79
C LEU A 272 11.56 7.42 20.81
N LYS A 273 12.18 7.22 21.98
CA LYS A 273 13.51 6.61 22.12
C LYS A 273 13.59 5.15 21.70
N SER A 274 12.44 4.47 21.61
CA SER A 274 12.35 3.09 21.12
C SER A 274 12.56 2.98 19.61
N LEU A 275 12.38 4.09 18.85
CA LEU A 275 12.60 4.08 17.42
C LEU A 275 14.07 3.80 17.08
N VAL A 276 14.31 2.77 16.29
CA VAL A 276 15.62 2.41 15.73
C VAL A 276 15.68 2.63 14.23
N SER A 277 14.52 2.69 13.58
CA SER A 277 14.42 2.91 12.13
C SER A 277 13.26 3.87 11.81
N ILE A 278 13.57 4.87 11.01
CA ILE A 278 12.59 5.79 10.43
C ILE A 278 12.88 5.92 8.94
N ALA A 279 11.93 5.53 8.13
CA ALA A 279 12.08 5.50 6.67
C ALA A 279 10.81 5.96 5.99
N GLY A 280 10.93 6.40 4.76
CA GLY A 280 9.76 6.77 3.98
C GLY A 280 10.09 7.26 2.58
N GLY A 281 9.07 7.71 1.89
CA GLY A 281 9.20 8.14 0.49
C GLY A 281 7.97 8.91 0.03
N GLY A 282 7.81 8.97 -1.30
CA GLY A 282 6.72 9.73 -1.92
C GLY A 282 6.98 11.23 -2.06
N ALA A 283 7.88 11.78 -1.25
CA ALA A 283 8.41 13.14 -1.34
C ALA A 283 9.78 13.18 -0.67
N ALA A 284 10.60 14.18 -1.01
CA ALA A 284 11.88 14.40 -0.34
C ALA A 284 11.66 14.91 1.10
N MET A 285 12.46 14.41 2.05
CA MET A 285 12.47 14.89 3.42
C MET A 285 13.19 16.25 3.48
N PRO A 286 12.55 17.31 4.02
CA PRO A 286 13.25 18.57 4.21
C PRO A 286 14.48 18.40 5.10
N GLN A 287 15.61 18.95 4.67
CA GLN A 287 16.90 18.79 5.35
C GLN A 287 16.85 19.20 6.83
N ALA A 288 16.19 20.33 7.14
CA ALA A 288 16.05 20.80 8.52
C ALA A 288 15.28 19.82 9.42
N VAL A 289 14.29 19.09 8.86
CA VAL A 289 13.53 18.08 9.60
C VAL A 289 14.36 16.82 9.83
N ALA A 290 15.08 16.36 8.80
CA ALA A 290 16.00 15.23 8.92
C ALA A 290 17.10 15.51 9.95
N GLN A 291 17.66 16.73 9.93
CA GLN A 291 18.66 17.18 10.89
C GLN A 291 18.12 17.20 12.33
N ARG A 292 16.89 17.70 12.52
CA ARG A 292 16.23 17.71 13.85
C ARG A 292 16.01 16.29 14.39
N LEU A 293 15.60 15.34 13.56
CA LEU A 293 15.46 13.93 13.97
C LEU A 293 16.80 13.36 14.43
N PHE A 294 17.87 13.66 13.70
CA PHE A 294 19.20 13.19 14.05
C PHE A 294 19.69 13.80 15.39
N GLU A 295 19.48 15.10 15.61
CA GLU A 295 19.85 15.78 16.85
C GLU A 295 19.08 15.27 18.06
N LEU A 296 17.78 14.97 17.91
CA LEU A 296 16.92 14.52 19.02
C LEU A 296 17.12 13.04 19.37
N TYR A 297 17.31 12.19 18.36
CA TYR A 297 17.23 10.72 18.52
C TYR A 297 18.39 9.95 17.88
N GLY A 298 19.32 10.60 17.22
CA GLY A 298 20.38 9.93 16.45
C GLY A 298 19.87 9.21 15.19
N LEU A 299 18.59 9.41 14.83
CA LEU A 299 17.96 8.71 13.70
C LEU A 299 18.25 9.42 12.38
N ARG A 300 18.77 8.67 11.42
CA ARG A 300 18.89 9.10 10.03
C ARG A 300 17.62 8.72 9.28
N TYR A 301 16.99 9.69 8.62
CA TYR A 301 15.81 9.41 7.80
C TYR A 301 16.24 8.72 6.51
N ALA A 302 15.83 7.47 6.33
CA ALA A 302 16.12 6.69 5.13
C ALA A 302 15.04 6.95 4.06
N GLU A 303 15.37 7.79 3.07
CA GLU A 303 14.49 8.01 1.93
C GLU A 303 14.49 6.81 1.00
N GLY A 304 13.30 6.44 0.51
CA GLY A 304 13.10 5.40 -0.49
C GLY A 304 12.26 5.91 -1.66
N TYR A 305 12.45 5.29 -2.80
CA TYR A 305 11.73 5.60 -4.02
C TYR A 305 11.10 4.34 -4.61
N GLY A 306 9.90 4.50 -5.12
CA GLY A 306 9.18 3.45 -5.83
C GLY A 306 7.85 3.95 -6.36
N LEU A 307 7.26 3.12 -7.19
CA LEU A 307 6.00 3.39 -7.88
C LEU A 307 5.02 2.23 -7.62
N THR A 308 3.76 2.43 -8.00
CA THR A 308 2.80 1.33 -8.01
C THR A 308 3.31 0.19 -8.90
N GLU A 309 3.93 0.52 -10.02
CA GLU A 309 4.48 -0.38 -11.02
C GLU A 309 5.69 -1.20 -10.53
N THR A 310 6.32 -0.79 -9.43
CA THR A 310 7.46 -1.49 -8.82
C THR A 310 7.14 -2.16 -7.48
N ALA A 311 5.85 -2.34 -7.17
CA ALA A 311 5.37 -2.88 -5.88
C ALA A 311 5.94 -2.15 -4.65
N ALA A 312 6.07 -0.84 -4.69
CA ALA A 312 6.75 0.06 -3.78
C ALA A 312 8.27 0.07 -3.98
N PRO A 313 9.20 -0.02 -2.98
CA PRO A 313 10.52 0.51 -3.24
C PRO A 313 11.27 -0.25 -4.33
N SER A 314 11.82 0.52 -5.25
CA SER A 314 12.85 0.09 -6.18
C SER A 314 14.24 0.60 -5.79
N HIS A 315 14.28 1.68 -5.00
CA HIS A 315 15.50 2.23 -4.41
C HIS A 315 15.24 2.53 -2.94
N ASN A 316 16.27 2.39 -2.11
CA ASN A 316 16.21 2.80 -0.73
C ASN A 316 17.61 3.18 -0.24
N ASN A 317 17.67 4.13 0.69
CA ASN A 317 18.93 4.45 1.35
C ASN A 317 19.37 3.30 2.26
N PRO A 318 20.64 2.90 2.22
CA PRO A 318 21.18 1.98 3.21
C PRO A 318 21.10 2.60 4.62
N PRO A 319 20.64 1.85 5.63
CA PRO A 319 20.48 2.39 7.00
C PRO A 319 21.75 3.02 7.56
N ASP A 320 22.90 2.41 7.28
CA ASP A 320 24.21 2.84 7.82
C ASP A 320 24.90 3.90 6.98
N ASN A 321 24.45 4.15 5.75
CA ASN A 321 25.07 5.12 4.83
C ASN A 321 24.01 5.91 4.06
N THR A 322 23.15 6.61 4.78
CA THR A 322 22.05 7.40 4.22
C THR A 322 22.55 8.73 3.66
N LYS A 323 22.26 9.01 2.38
CA LYS A 323 22.37 10.34 1.78
C LYS A 323 21.03 11.06 1.87
N GLN A 324 21.05 12.36 2.22
CA GLN A 324 19.82 13.17 2.28
C GLN A 324 19.36 13.61 0.89
N GLN A 325 18.05 13.80 0.71
CA GLN A 325 17.42 14.20 -0.55
C GLN A 325 17.82 13.30 -1.72
N CYS A 326 17.91 12.02 -1.44
CA CYS A 326 18.41 10.98 -2.32
C CYS A 326 17.42 9.82 -2.34
N LEU A 327 17.16 9.27 -3.52
CA LEU A 327 16.29 8.10 -3.69
C LEU A 327 16.89 6.82 -3.08
N GLY A 328 18.22 6.83 -2.84
CA GLY A 328 18.98 5.69 -2.40
C GLY A 328 19.65 4.93 -3.54
N ILE A 329 20.06 3.70 -3.28
CA ILE A 329 20.62 2.77 -4.25
C ILE A 329 19.54 1.74 -4.66
N PRO A 330 19.70 1.06 -5.80
CA PRO A 330 18.78 0.00 -6.22
C PRO A 330 18.58 -1.05 -5.12
N PHE A 331 17.33 -1.45 -4.92
CA PHE A 331 16.94 -2.44 -3.93
C PHE A 331 17.46 -3.83 -4.30
N MET A 332 17.37 -4.81 -3.42
CA MET A 332 17.89 -6.16 -3.67
C MET A 332 17.39 -6.73 -5.00
N SER A 333 18.31 -7.24 -5.82
CA SER A 333 18.04 -7.81 -7.15
C SER A 333 17.38 -6.85 -8.14
N VAL A 334 17.42 -5.55 -7.88
CA VAL A 334 16.95 -4.51 -8.78
C VAL A 334 18.12 -3.92 -9.54
N GLU A 335 17.96 -3.77 -10.84
CA GLU A 335 18.86 -3.01 -11.69
C GLU A 335 18.16 -1.72 -12.12
N ALA A 336 18.80 -0.60 -11.88
CA ALA A 336 18.33 0.70 -12.32
C ALA A 336 19.40 1.39 -13.14
N ARG A 337 18.97 2.09 -14.19
CA ARG A 337 19.85 2.87 -15.06
C ARG A 337 19.24 4.23 -15.33
N VAL A 338 20.07 5.15 -15.83
CA VAL A 338 19.63 6.46 -16.31
C VAL A 338 19.84 6.46 -17.82
N VAL A 339 18.78 6.72 -18.57
CA VAL A 339 18.81 6.72 -20.03
C VAL A 339 18.32 8.04 -20.62
N ASP A 340 18.79 8.38 -21.79
CA ASP A 340 18.19 9.45 -22.57
C ASP A 340 16.73 9.11 -22.91
N PRO A 341 15.74 9.96 -22.58
CA PRO A 341 14.33 9.61 -22.73
C PRO A 341 13.86 9.48 -24.19
N GLU A 342 14.63 9.99 -25.18
CA GLU A 342 14.29 9.92 -26.61
C GLU A 342 14.99 8.73 -27.29
N THR A 343 16.30 8.57 -27.05
CA THR A 343 17.10 7.53 -27.71
C THR A 343 17.12 6.21 -26.94
N LEU A 344 16.78 6.23 -25.64
CA LEU A 344 16.81 5.11 -24.70
C LEU A 344 18.23 4.52 -24.50
N GLN A 345 19.26 5.29 -24.85
CA GLN A 345 20.64 4.92 -24.60
C GLN A 345 21.04 5.30 -23.17
N GLU A 346 21.83 4.45 -22.54
CA GLU A 346 22.36 4.71 -21.20
C GLU A 346 23.27 5.95 -21.19
N LEU A 347 23.07 6.81 -20.19
CA LEU A 347 23.85 8.02 -20.00
C LEU A 347 25.00 7.80 -19.03
N PRO A 348 26.11 8.55 -19.18
CA PRO A 348 27.21 8.54 -18.22
C PRO A 348 26.76 8.92 -16.80
N VAL A 349 27.51 8.43 -15.79
CA VAL A 349 27.34 8.80 -14.39
C VAL A 349 27.35 10.32 -14.23
N GLY A 350 26.39 10.85 -13.48
CA GLY A 350 26.22 12.29 -13.23
C GLY A 350 25.30 13.00 -14.22
N GLU A 351 25.05 12.44 -15.41
CA GLU A 351 24.11 13.02 -16.36
C GLU A 351 22.65 12.73 -15.97
N SER A 352 21.74 13.65 -16.32
CA SER A 352 20.33 13.54 -16.00
C SER A 352 19.54 12.96 -17.18
N GLY A 353 18.75 11.92 -16.90
CA GLY A 353 17.89 11.25 -17.87
C GLY A 353 16.75 10.52 -17.18
N GLU A 354 16.01 9.69 -17.90
CA GLU A 354 14.93 8.88 -17.35
C GLU A 354 15.49 7.71 -16.51
N ILE A 355 15.01 7.58 -15.28
CA ILE A 355 15.31 6.42 -14.45
C ILE A 355 14.50 5.23 -14.96
N VAL A 356 15.20 4.15 -15.34
CA VAL A 356 14.57 2.91 -15.82
C VAL A 356 14.93 1.75 -14.91
N ILE A 357 13.99 0.82 -14.73
CA ILE A 357 14.05 -0.17 -13.67
C ILE A 357 13.78 -1.57 -14.21
N HIS A 358 14.67 -2.49 -13.89
CA HIS A 358 14.50 -3.92 -14.12
C HIS A 358 14.62 -4.66 -12.78
N GLY A 359 13.74 -5.63 -12.55
CA GLY A 359 13.83 -6.44 -11.33
C GLY A 359 12.59 -7.29 -11.06
N PRO A 360 12.68 -8.20 -10.09
CA PRO A 360 11.61 -9.14 -9.76
C PRO A 360 10.31 -8.46 -9.27
N GLN A 361 10.40 -7.25 -8.73
CA GLN A 361 9.28 -6.47 -8.20
C GLN A 361 8.52 -5.70 -9.27
N VAL A 362 9.04 -5.61 -10.50
CA VAL A 362 8.40 -4.87 -11.59
C VAL A 362 7.14 -5.62 -12.04
N PHE A 363 6.06 -4.87 -12.20
CA PHE A 363 4.76 -5.39 -12.61
C PHE A 363 4.77 -6.02 -14.01
N ASN A 364 3.77 -6.84 -14.31
CA ASN A 364 3.68 -7.48 -15.62
C ASN A 364 3.17 -6.54 -16.73
N GLY A 365 2.49 -5.44 -16.35
CA GLY A 365 1.88 -4.47 -17.26
C GLY A 365 0.55 -3.96 -16.71
N TYR A 366 -0.15 -3.15 -17.50
CA TYR A 366 -1.44 -2.57 -17.12
C TYR A 366 -2.62 -3.45 -17.58
N TRP A 367 -3.55 -3.67 -16.67
CA TRP A 367 -4.75 -4.48 -16.89
C TRP A 367 -5.56 -3.97 -18.08
N LYS A 368 -5.86 -4.86 -19.04
CA LYS A 368 -6.62 -4.53 -20.27
C LYS A 368 -6.09 -3.31 -21.06
N ARG A 369 -4.79 -2.97 -20.92
CA ARG A 369 -4.17 -1.83 -21.61
C ARG A 369 -2.86 -2.26 -22.31
N PRO A 370 -2.94 -3.06 -23.40
CA PRO A 370 -1.74 -3.57 -24.07
C PRO A 370 -0.85 -2.44 -24.64
N ASP A 371 -1.44 -1.37 -25.19
CA ASP A 371 -0.68 -0.25 -25.75
C ASP A 371 0.08 0.51 -24.66
N ALA A 372 -0.58 0.78 -23.52
CA ALA A 372 0.06 1.41 -22.37
C ALA A 372 1.17 0.52 -21.78
N THR A 373 0.97 -0.81 -21.79
CA THR A 373 1.97 -1.76 -21.36
C THR A 373 3.17 -1.76 -22.31
N ALA A 374 2.95 -1.80 -23.63
CA ALA A 374 4.02 -1.76 -24.62
C ALA A 374 4.85 -0.48 -24.48
N SER A 375 4.19 0.66 -24.27
CA SER A 375 4.87 1.97 -24.10
C SER A 375 5.63 2.12 -22.78
N ALA A 376 5.29 1.32 -21.77
CA ALA A 376 5.91 1.38 -20.44
C ALA A 376 7.22 0.60 -20.34
N PHE A 377 7.59 -0.16 -21.36
CA PHE A 377 8.78 -1.02 -21.33
C PHE A 377 9.61 -0.88 -22.60
N PHE A 378 10.88 -1.17 -22.47
CA PHE A 378 11.81 -1.35 -23.60
C PHE A 378 12.89 -2.38 -23.24
N GLU A 379 13.63 -2.83 -24.22
CA GLU A 379 14.74 -3.76 -24.02
C GLU A 379 16.08 -3.02 -24.06
N LEU A 380 16.94 -3.32 -23.09
CA LEU A 380 18.32 -2.84 -23.01
C LEU A 380 19.19 -4.01 -22.52
N ASP A 381 20.25 -4.33 -23.25
CA ASP A 381 21.19 -5.44 -22.96
C ASP A 381 20.49 -6.80 -22.72
N GLY A 382 19.42 -7.09 -23.48
CA GLY A 382 18.64 -8.31 -23.38
C GLY A 382 17.74 -8.40 -22.14
N LYS A 383 17.54 -7.29 -21.42
CA LYS A 383 16.65 -7.19 -20.25
C LYS A 383 15.53 -6.22 -20.54
N ARG A 384 14.34 -6.52 -19.99
CA ARG A 384 13.15 -5.68 -20.08
C ARG A 384 13.15 -4.66 -18.97
N PHE A 385 13.33 -3.37 -19.28
CA PHE A 385 13.28 -2.25 -18.34
C PHE A 385 11.93 -1.55 -18.37
N PHE A 386 11.44 -1.21 -17.20
CA PHE A 386 10.28 -0.35 -17.02
C PHE A 386 10.71 1.12 -17.04
N ARG A 387 10.00 1.93 -17.81
CA ARG A 387 10.16 3.37 -17.92
C ARG A 387 9.39 4.06 -16.82
N SER A 388 10.09 4.65 -15.84
CA SER A 388 9.44 5.27 -14.69
C SER A 388 8.72 6.58 -15.02
N GLY A 389 9.16 7.27 -16.07
CA GLY A 389 8.74 8.63 -16.37
C GLY A 389 9.33 9.69 -15.43
N ASP A 390 10.20 9.28 -14.51
CA ASP A 390 10.89 10.16 -13.58
C ASP A 390 12.30 10.45 -14.07
N LEU A 391 12.70 11.72 -14.04
CA LEU A 391 14.04 12.16 -14.42
C LEU A 391 14.96 12.19 -13.20
N GLY A 392 16.15 11.68 -13.36
CA GLY A 392 17.13 11.64 -12.29
C GLY A 392 18.54 11.43 -12.82
N ARG A 393 19.48 11.34 -11.91
CA ARG A 393 20.87 11.02 -12.17
C ARG A 393 21.39 10.03 -11.13
N VAL A 394 22.44 9.31 -11.47
CA VAL A 394 23.20 8.46 -10.54
C VAL A 394 24.57 9.09 -10.28
N ASP A 395 25.04 9.02 -9.02
CA ASP A 395 26.39 9.47 -8.68
C ASP A 395 27.42 8.33 -8.74
N GLU A 396 28.69 8.66 -8.48
CA GLU A 396 29.81 7.70 -8.53
C GLU A 396 29.69 6.60 -7.45
N ASP A 397 28.94 6.84 -6.36
CA ASP A 397 28.70 5.85 -5.32
C ASP A 397 27.45 4.99 -5.61
N GLY A 398 26.77 5.20 -6.74
CA GLY A 398 25.58 4.45 -7.16
C GLY A 398 24.27 4.94 -6.57
N TYR A 399 24.24 6.14 -5.96
CA TYR A 399 23.00 6.73 -5.42
C TYR A 399 22.26 7.51 -6.49
N PHE A 400 20.96 7.31 -6.54
CA PHE A 400 20.06 7.99 -7.47
C PHE A 400 19.43 9.23 -6.84
N PHE A 401 19.31 10.28 -7.63
CA PHE A 401 18.72 11.56 -7.24
C PHE A 401 17.61 11.93 -8.23
N MET A 402 16.45 12.31 -7.72
CA MET A 402 15.39 12.87 -8.55
C MET A 402 15.75 14.28 -9.00
N THR A 403 15.53 14.58 -10.28
CA THR A 403 15.70 15.94 -10.82
C THR A 403 14.38 16.56 -11.26
N ASP A 404 13.51 15.79 -11.95
CA ASP A 404 12.19 16.27 -12.41
C ASP A 404 11.30 15.05 -12.79
N ARG A 405 10.18 15.31 -13.45
CA ARG A 405 9.31 14.32 -14.10
C ARG A 405 9.07 14.66 -15.55
N LEU A 406 9.09 13.66 -16.43
CA LEU A 406 8.78 13.82 -17.87
C LEU A 406 7.37 14.37 -18.07
N LYS A 407 6.43 13.99 -17.21
CA LYS A 407 5.09 14.56 -17.15
C LYS A 407 4.90 15.19 -15.78
N ARG A 408 4.77 16.52 -15.74
CA ARG A 408 4.56 17.25 -14.48
C ARG A 408 3.30 16.76 -13.78
N MET A 409 3.42 16.47 -12.50
CA MET A 409 2.34 16.02 -11.64
C MET A 409 2.46 16.74 -10.29
N ILE A 410 1.34 17.26 -9.79
CA ILE A 410 1.29 17.86 -8.46
C ILE A 410 1.15 16.74 -7.43
N ASN A 411 2.07 16.67 -6.46
CA ASN A 411 1.96 15.76 -5.33
C ASN A 411 1.41 16.55 -4.13
N ALA A 412 0.14 16.30 -3.78
CA ALA A 412 -0.51 16.91 -2.62
C ALA A 412 -0.53 15.88 -1.47
N SER A 413 0.39 16.03 -0.50
CA SER A 413 0.46 15.19 0.73
C SER A 413 0.45 13.67 0.47
N GLY A 414 1.18 13.23 -0.57
CA GLY A 414 1.26 11.82 -0.95
C GLY A 414 0.19 11.39 -1.98
N PHE A 415 -0.77 12.26 -2.30
CA PHE A 415 -1.72 12.03 -3.38
C PHE A 415 -1.24 12.74 -4.65
N LYS A 416 -1.29 11.99 -5.75
CA LYS A 416 -0.90 12.49 -7.07
C LYS A 416 -2.13 13.10 -7.75
N VAL A 417 -2.08 14.39 -8.07
CA VAL A 417 -3.12 15.14 -8.75
C VAL A 417 -2.61 15.65 -10.10
#